data_6f567e0217b2ef0bbcfad43996d98184
#
_entry.id   6f567e0217b2ef0bbcfad43996d98184
#
_cell.length_a   1.000
_cell.length_b   1.000
_cell.length_c   1.000
_cell.angle_alpha   90.00
_cell.angle_beta   90.00
_cell.angle_gamma   90.00
#
_symmetry.space_group_name_H-M   'P 1'
#
loop_
_entity.id
_entity.type
_entity.pdbx_description
1 polymer ?
#
loop_
_entity_poly.entity_id
_entity_poly.type
_entity_poly.pdbx_seq_one_letter_code
_entity_poly.pdbx_strand_id
1 'polypeptide(L)'
;MIPKRPVLLVNPHAGPARARGRIPHLERAFLAAFPQGRILLSTPGAADLRESDLLVVYGGDGTLARLLSLSLSPDLPLLLLPGGTGNVLSRYLAIPFDPARPGEIFSRLGRARPLAFAPGMADSVRFCLMAGAGWDGVAAQRVRGKSRFGPLSYYLAGLAATFSGKLPRISLKIHGKEGQVVVREGIVWVLISRLPPYFGPFRVAGAGAISETPFMVTLVGDSGLRVPGAFLEMLPGWPSGLFSERLPAREVELLSGSLPQPCDSPGRFIDRFTDRAVDRVPCQADGEAIPSFSRVRLAPETLTFLSFRA
;
A
#
# COMPACT_ATOMS: atom_id res chain seq x y z
N MET A 1 9.77 -27.16 -4.08
CA MET A 1 11.19 -27.02 -4.56
C MET A 1 12.01 -26.41 -3.43
N ILE A 2 13.17 -26.95 -3.10
CA ILE A 2 14.07 -26.39 -2.09
C ILE A 2 14.95 -25.37 -2.80
N PRO A 3 14.94 -24.08 -2.37
CA PRO A 3 15.78 -23.05 -2.97
C PRO A 3 17.27 -23.41 -2.83
N LYS A 4 18.04 -23.19 -3.89
CA LYS A 4 19.50 -23.46 -3.92
C LYS A 4 20.34 -22.21 -3.66
N ARG A 5 19.86 -21.06 -4.14
CA ARG A 5 20.53 -19.75 -4.05
C ARG A 5 19.59 -18.66 -3.54
N PRO A 6 18.96 -18.87 -2.37
CA PRO A 6 18.08 -17.85 -1.82
C PRO A 6 18.85 -16.64 -1.31
N VAL A 7 18.20 -15.48 -1.33
CA VAL A 7 18.69 -14.24 -0.76
C VAL A 7 17.79 -13.82 0.39
N LEU A 8 18.35 -13.49 1.55
CA LEU A 8 17.66 -12.85 2.65
C LEU A 8 17.99 -11.34 2.64
N LEU A 9 17.00 -10.53 2.32
CA LEU A 9 17.07 -9.09 2.49
C LEU A 9 16.55 -8.71 3.87
N VAL A 10 17.38 -8.09 4.67
CA VAL A 10 17.04 -7.57 6.00
C VAL A 10 17.07 -6.05 5.97
N ASN A 11 15.98 -5.42 6.40
CA ASN A 11 16.00 -3.99 6.69
C ASN A 11 16.30 -3.77 8.19
N PRO A 12 17.52 -3.38 8.57
CA PRO A 12 17.92 -3.24 9.98
C PRO A 12 17.21 -2.09 10.69
N HIS A 13 16.54 -1.21 9.95
CA HIS A 13 15.80 -0.06 10.48
C HIS A 13 14.28 -0.30 10.56
N ALA A 14 13.79 -1.44 10.05
CA ALA A 14 12.37 -1.74 10.07
C ALA A 14 11.86 -2.12 11.46
N GLY A 15 10.66 -1.66 11.78
CA GLY A 15 9.93 -2.09 12.97
C GLY A 15 10.49 -1.63 14.32
N PRO A 16 9.89 -2.12 15.42
CA PRO A 16 10.31 -1.80 16.77
C PRO A 16 11.66 -2.44 17.14
N ALA A 17 12.32 -1.91 18.19
CA ALA A 17 13.63 -2.40 18.65
C ALA A 17 13.66 -3.92 18.89
N ARG A 18 12.58 -4.48 19.44
CA ARG A 18 12.46 -5.94 19.66
C ARG A 18 12.51 -6.76 18.37
N ALA A 19 11.98 -6.26 17.27
CA ALA A 19 12.04 -6.94 15.98
C ALA A 19 13.48 -6.91 15.44
N ARG A 20 14.16 -5.77 15.59
CA ARG A 20 15.58 -5.61 15.21
C ARG A 20 16.51 -6.52 16.01
N GLY A 21 16.27 -6.68 17.32
CA GLY A 21 17.06 -7.59 18.18
C GLY A 21 16.98 -9.07 17.77
N ARG A 22 16.02 -9.45 16.93
CA ARG A 22 15.87 -10.84 16.43
C ARG A 22 16.60 -11.10 15.11
N ILE A 23 17.11 -10.08 14.46
CA ILE A 23 17.81 -10.20 13.16
C ILE A 23 18.92 -11.24 13.22
N PRO A 24 19.86 -11.25 14.21
CA PRO A 24 20.93 -12.23 14.25
C PRO A 24 20.45 -13.68 14.37
N HIS A 25 19.31 -13.91 15.00
CA HIS A 25 18.70 -15.24 15.08
C HIS A 25 18.10 -15.68 13.73
N LEU A 26 17.45 -14.75 13.02
CA LEU A 26 16.92 -15.01 11.69
C LEU A 26 18.04 -15.31 10.69
N GLU A 27 19.12 -14.53 10.71
CA GLU A 27 20.28 -14.72 9.82
C GLU A 27 20.92 -16.09 10.03
N ARG A 28 21.15 -16.48 11.29
CA ARG A 28 21.67 -17.82 11.61
C ARG A 28 20.73 -18.94 11.15
N ALA A 29 19.43 -18.79 11.41
CA ALA A 29 18.44 -19.78 10.99
C ALA A 29 18.35 -19.88 9.46
N PHE A 30 18.49 -18.77 8.75
CA PHE A 30 18.49 -18.73 7.29
C PHE A 30 19.73 -19.45 6.73
N LEU A 31 20.93 -19.16 7.21
CA LEU A 31 22.16 -19.81 6.76
C LEU A 31 22.22 -21.30 7.12
N ALA A 32 21.63 -21.68 8.25
CA ALA A 32 21.49 -23.10 8.62
C ALA A 32 20.55 -23.86 7.66
N ALA A 33 19.46 -23.22 7.22
CA ALA A 33 18.54 -23.80 6.25
C ALA A 33 19.08 -23.78 4.82
N PHE A 34 19.90 -22.77 4.50
CA PHE A 34 20.44 -22.51 3.15
C PHE A 34 21.92 -22.15 3.22
N PRO A 35 22.84 -23.13 3.26
CA PRO A 35 24.28 -22.88 3.41
C PRO A 35 24.89 -22.03 2.27
N GLN A 36 24.27 -22.00 1.09
CA GLN A 36 24.69 -21.17 -0.05
C GLN A 36 23.86 -19.86 -0.16
N GLY A 37 22.98 -19.59 0.81
CA GLY A 37 22.18 -18.36 0.87
C GLY A 37 23.03 -17.12 1.12
N ARG A 38 22.59 -15.99 0.61
CA ARG A 38 23.25 -14.68 0.82
C ARG A 38 22.38 -13.77 1.64
N ILE A 39 22.99 -12.91 2.45
CA ILE A 39 22.29 -11.91 3.28
C ILE A 39 22.64 -10.52 2.77
N LEU A 40 21.62 -9.68 2.58
CA LEU A 40 21.73 -8.28 2.18
C LEU A 40 21.09 -7.39 3.24
N LEU A 41 21.82 -6.36 3.69
CA LEU A 41 21.34 -5.39 4.69
C LEU A 41 20.87 -4.07 4.08
N SER A 42 20.89 -3.95 2.77
CA SER A 42 20.44 -2.77 2.03
C SER A 42 19.58 -3.20 0.84
N THR A 43 18.84 -2.25 0.26
CA THR A 43 18.09 -2.51 -0.95
C THR A 43 19.01 -3.04 -2.05
N PRO A 44 18.73 -4.24 -2.62
CA PRO A 44 19.58 -4.85 -3.62
C PRO A 44 19.55 -4.08 -4.94
N GLY A 45 20.61 -4.16 -5.72
CA GLY A 45 20.56 -3.86 -7.14
C GLY A 45 20.01 -5.05 -7.94
N ALA A 46 19.63 -4.84 -9.19
CA ALA A 46 19.18 -5.92 -10.07
C ALA A 46 20.24 -7.04 -10.24
N ALA A 47 21.53 -6.67 -10.21
CA ALA A 47 22.64 -7.60 -10.30
C ALA A 47 22.72 -8.56 -9.11
N ASP A 48 22.34 -8.09 -7.92
CA ASP A 48 22.40 -8.89 -6.69
C ASP A 48 21.40 -10.06 -6.69
N LEU A 49 20.35 -9.98 -7.50
CA LEU A 49 19.24 -10.92 -7.53
C LEU A 49 19.20 -11.82 -8.78
N ARG A 50 20.09 -11.61 -9.76
CA ARG A 50 20.05 -12.30 -11.07
C ARG A 50 20.04 -13.83 -10.98
N GLU A 51 20.78 -14.37 -10.01
CA GLU A 51 20.92 -15.81 -9.85
C GLU A 51 20.08 -16.39 -8.71
N SER A 52 19.27 -15.55 -8.09
CA SER A 52 18.49 -15.95 -6.92
C SER A 52 17.23 -16.68 -7.34
N ASP A 53 16.90 -17.76 -6.61
CA ASP A 53 15.72 -18.59 -6.81
C ASP A 53 14.65 -18.38 -5.71
N LEU A 54 14.94 -17.56 -4.71
CA LEU A 54 14.01 -17.07 -3.69
C LEU A 54 14.55 -15.77 -3.08
N LEU A 55 13.70 -14.76 -2.96
CA LEU A 55 13.98 -13.55 -2.18
C LEU A 55 13.14 -13.55 -0.89
N VAL A 56 13.80 -13.77 0.23
CA VAL A 56 13.20 -13.64 1.57
C VAL A 56 13.38 -12.20 2.04
N VAL A 57 12.32 -11.52 2.37
CA VAL A 57 12.34 -10.10 2.79
C VAL A 57 11.91 -10.01 4.25
N TYR A 58 12.84 -9.66 5.15
CA TYR A 58 12.52 -9.31 6.53
C TYR A 58 12.39 -7.80 6.68
N GLY A 59 11.16 -7.32 6.73
CA GLY A 59 10.86 -5.90 6.78
C GLY A 59 9.37 -5.62 6.95
N GLY A 60 8.98 -4.37 6.81
CA GLY A 60 7.57 -3.94 6.77
C GLY A 60 7.12 -3.56 5.36
N ASP A 61 5.89 -3.04 5.27
CA ASP A 61 5.28 -2.61 4.01
C ASP A 61 6.14 -1.55 3.29
N GLY A 62 6.79 -0.62 4.02
CA GLY A 62 7.73 0.35 3.44
C GLY A 62 9.03 -0.27 2.87
N THR A 63 9.46 -1.44 3.37
CA THR A 63 10.58 -2.18 2.77
C THR A 63 10.16 -2.76 1.43
N LEU A 64 8.94 -3.31 1.38
CA LEU A 64 8.36 -3.80 0.14
C LEU A 64 8.18 -2.67 -0.89
N ALA A 65 7.65 -1.51 -0.48
CA ALA A 65 7.48 -0.36 -1.36
C ALA A 65 8.79 0.04 -2.08
N ARG A 66 9.92 -0.03 -1.37
CA ARG A 66 11.25 0.19 -1.99
C ARG A 66 11.63 -0.92 -2.97
N LEU A 67 11.32 -2.17 -2.66
CA LEU A 67 11.58 -3.28 -3.58
C LEU A 67 10.74 -3.17 -4.86
N LEU A 68 9.52 -2.64 -4.77
CA LEU A 68 8.66 -2.42 -5.92
C LEU A 68 9.22 -1.41 -6.92
N SER A 69 10.14 -0.53 -6.50
CA SER A 69 10.84 0.38 -7.42
C SER A 69 11.89 -0.33 -8.28
N LEU A 70 12.25 -1.57 -7.93
CA LEU A 70 13.18 -2.40 -8.70
C LEU A 70 12.44 -3.20 -9.76
N SER A 71 13.10 -3.47 -10.88
CA SER A 71 12.62 -4.40 -11.89
C SER A 71 12.95 -5.84 -11.46
N LEU A 72 12.10 -6.40 -10.60
CA LEU A 72 12.22 -7.78 -10.15
C LEU A 72 11.75 -8.74 -11.25
N SER A 73 12.43 -9.90 -11.37
CA SER A 73 11.96 -10.95 -12.26
C SER A 73 10.61 -11.49 -11.77
N PRO A 74 9.62 -11.70 -12.65
CA PRO A 74 8.36 -12.37 -12.31
C PRO A 74 8.57 -13.78 -11.76
N ASP A 75 9.64 -14.44 -12.19
CA ASP A 75 9.98 -15.82 -11.80
C ASP A 75 10.69 -15.90 -10.44
N LEU A 76 11.05 -14.76 -9.84
CA LEU A 76 11.69 -14.72 -8.52
C LEU A 76 10.62 -14.71 -7.42
N PRO A 77 10.37 -15.83 -6.70
CA PRO A 77 9.41 -15.86 -5.61
C PRO A 77 9.84 -14.96 -4.45
N LEU A 78 8.88 -14.25 -3.87
CA LEU A 78 9.06 -13.35 -2.73
C LEU A 78 8.41 -13.95 -1.47
N LEU A 79 9.18 -14.17 -0.41
CA LEU A 79 8.68 -14.55 0.92
C LEU A 79 8.78 -13.34 1.85
N LEU A 80 7.65 -12.79 2.29
CA LEU A 80 7.60 -11.58 3.13
C LEU A 80 7.53 -11.94 4.60
N LEU A 81 8.61 -11.82 5.35
CA LEU A 81 8.64 -12.01 6.79
C LEU A 81 8.30 -10.70 7.53
N PRO A 82 7.35 -10.72 8.49
CA PRO A 82 6.85 -9.53 9.17
C PRO A 82 7.88 -8.94 10.14
N GLY A 83 8.71 -8.01 9.67
CA GLY A 83 9.70 -7.26 10.45
C GLY A 83 9.30 -5.83 10.79
N GLY A 84 8.25 -5.30 10.19
CA GLY A 84 7.74 -3.94 10.37
C GLY A 84 6.66 -3.80 11.45
N THR A 85 6.02 -2.63 11.48
CA THR A 85 4.92 -2.33 12.41
C THR A 85 3.56 -2.78 11.82
N GLY A 86 3.29 -2.48 10.55
CA GLY A 86 2.02 -2.80 9.88
C GLY A 86 1.96 -4.26 9.43
N ASN A 87 2.89 -4.64 8.60
CA ASN A 87 3.01 -5.97 8.00
C ASN A 87 1.70 -6.45 7.35
N VAL A 88 1.01 -5.53 6.66
CA VAL A 88 -0.33 -5.77 6.15
C VAL A 88 -0.32 -6.86 5.08
N LEU A 89 0.63 -6.79 4.14
CA LEU A 89 0.72 -7.77 3.06
C LEU A 89 1.14 -9.15 3.56
N SER A 90 2.14 -9.26 4.46
CA SER A 90 2.56 -10.58 4.98
C SER A 90 1.44 -11.28 5.78
N ARG A 91 0.61 -10.51 6.50
CA ARG A 91 -0.60 -11.04 7.15
C ARG A 91 -1.65 -11.47 6.12
N TYR A 92 -1.84 -10.69 5.06
CA TYR A 92 -2.75 -11.06 3.98
C TYR A 92 -2.32 -12.35 3.30
N LEU A 93 -1.02 -12.57 3.11
CA LEU A 93 -0.45 -13.80 2.57
C LEU A 93 -0.44 -14.97 3.58
N ALA A 94 -0.92 -14.75 4.81
CA ALA A 94 -0.96 -15.71 5.91
C ALA A 94 0.41 -16.37 6.22
N ILE A 95 1.48 -15.55 6.19
CA ILE A 95 2.84 -16.05 6.45
C ILE A 95 2.95 -16.53 7.91
N PRO A 96 3.19 -17.85 8.16
CA PRO A 96 3.23 -18.41 9.51
C PRO A 96 4.62 -18.20 10.14
N PHE A 97 5.00 -16.96 10.37
CA PHE A 97 6.31 -16.61 10.92
C PHE A 97 6.25 -16.42 12.43
N ASP A 98 6.99 -17.26 13.15
CA ASP A 98 7.26 -17.12 14.57
C ASP A 98 8.65 -16.47 14.78
N PRO A 99 8.71 -15.23 15.28
CA PRO A 99 9.99 -14.59 15.53
C PRO A 99 10.85 -15.24 16.63
N ALA A 100 10.27 -16.08 17.48
CA ALA A 100 11.02 -16.85 18.48
C ALA A 100 11.68 -18.09 17.86
N ARG A 101 11.10 -18.61 16.77
CA ARG A 101 11.57 -19.78 16.04
C ARG A 101 11.65 -19.51 14.54
N PRO A 102 12.53 -18.57 14.13
CA PRO A 102 12.55 -18.06 12.75
C PRO A 102 12.87 -19.13 11.71
N GLY A 103 13.54 -20.22 12.08
CA GLY A 103 13.87 -21.33 11.18
C GLY A 103 12.67 -22.17 10.73
N GLU A 104 11.57 -22.19 11.50
CA GLU A 104 10.40 -23.00 11.18
C GLU A 104 9.74 -22.59 9.85
N ILE A 105 9.83 -21.31 9.45
CA ILE A 105 9.27 -20.86 8.17
C ILE A 105 9.95 -21.56 6.98
N PHE A 106 11.28 -21.76 7.08
CA PHE A 106 12.04 -22.37 5.98
C PHE A 106 11.71 -23.85 5.79
N SER A 107 11.44 -24.58 6.88
CA SER A 107 10.96 -25.98 6.79
C SER A 107 9.55 -26.10 6.22
N ARG A 108 8.76 -25.03 6.28
CA ARG A 108 7.38 -24.97 5.77
C ARG A 108 7.26 -24.49 4.34
N LEU A 109 8.35 -24.11 3.66
CA LEU A 109 8.31 -23.57 2.29
C LEU A 109 7.61 -24.50 1.29
N GLY A 110 7.69 -25.82 1.47
CA GLY A 110 6.98 -26.79 0.64
C GLY A 110 5.44 -26.70 0.70
N ARG A 111 4.89 -25.99 1.70
CA ARG A 111 3.45 -25.73 1.85
C ARG A 111 3.02 -24.39 1.25
N ALA A 112 3.97 -23.53 0.92
CA ALA A 112 3.68 -22.24 0.30
C ALA A 112 3.22 -22.46 -1.14
N ARG A 113 2.26 -21.64 -1.57
CA ARG A 113 1.79 -21.61 -2.95
C ARG A 113 2.24 -20.32 -3.61
N PRO A 114 2.76 -20.37 -4.84
CA PRO A 114 3.05 -19.15 -5.59
C PRO A 114 1.75 -18.41 -5.92
N LEU A 115 1.74 -17.13 -5.68
CA LEU A 115 0.66 -16.22 -5.96
C LEU A 115 1.17 -15.14 -6.92
N ALA A 116 0.76 -15.22 -8.19
CA ALA A 116 1.02 -14.18 -9.16
C ALA A 116 0.18 -12.93 -8.84
N PHE A 117 0.84 -11.78 -8.78
CA PHE A 117 0.23 -10.53 -8.37
C PHE A 117 0.77 -9.35 -9.18
N ALA A 118 -0.09 -8.67 -9.92
CA ALA A 118 0.25 -7.42 -10.57
C ALA A 118 0.02 -6.26 -9.59
N PRO A 119 1.07 -5.50 -9.20
CA PRO A 119 0.92 -4.31 -8.38
C PRO A 119 0.03 -3.26 -9.04
N GLY A 120 -0.54 -2.37 -8.25
CA GLY A 120 -1.06 -1.11 -8.77
C GLY A 120 0.10 -0.16 -9.07
N MET A 121 -0.14 0.79 -9.97
CA MET A 121 0.82 1.82 -10.36
C MET A 121 0.11 3.18 -10.40
N ALA A 122 0.53 4.08 -9.50
CA ALA A 122 0.12 5.48 -9.48
C ALA A 122 1.20 6.29 -10.23
N ASP A 123 0.93 6.62 -11.48
CA ASP A 123 1.91 7.10 -12.48
C ASP A 123 3.14 6.19 -12.52
N SER A 124 4.24 6.56 -11.86
CA SER A 124 5.48 5.78 -11.79
C SER A 124 5.67 5.02 -10.47
N VAL A 125 4.80 5.22 -9.47
CA VAL A 125 4.93 4.63 -8.13
C VAL A 125 4.10 3.35 -8.04
N ARG A 126 4.75 2.22 -7.79
CA ARG A 126 4.08 0.92 -7.60
C ARG A 126 3.60 0.75 -6.17
N PHE A 127 2.48 0.05 -6.00
CA PHE A 127 1.91 -0.29 -4.70
C PHE A 127 1.24 -1.66 -4.70
N CYS A 128 1.22 -2.33 -3.55
CA CYS A 128 0.57 -3.64 -3.40
C CYS A 128 -0.79 -3.57 -2.73
N LEU A 129 -1.00 -2.64 -1.82
CA LEU A 129 -2.21 -2.58 -1.01
C LEU A 129 -3.18 -1.52 -1.56
N MET A 130 -2.73 -0.27 -1.62
CA MET A 130 -3.58 0.85 -1.98
C MET A 130 -2.80 2.10 -2.40
N ALA A 131 -3.45 2.94 -3.19
CA ALA A 131 -3.08 4.34 -3.38
C ALA A 131 -4.24 5.23 -2.91
N GLY A 132 -3.92 6.41 -2.39
CA GLY A 132 -4.92 7.34 -1.90
C GLY A 132 -4.59 8.77 -2.25
N ALA A 133 -5.64 9.59 -2.37
CA ALA A 133 -5.52 11.02 -2.62
C ALA A 133 -6.47 11.81 -1.71
N GLY A 134 -6.10 13.05 -1.40
CA GLY A 134 -6.86 13.90 -0.51
C GLY A 134 -6.57 13.62 0.96
N TRP A 135 -7.58 13.30 1.74
CA TRP A 135 -7.46 13.06 3.18
C TRP A 135 -6.33 12.09 3.54
N ASP A 136 -6.23 11.02 2.82
CA ASP A 136 -5.25 9.95 3.02
C ASP A 136 -3.81 10.44 2.79
N GLY A 137 -3.60 11.21 1.73
CA GLY A 137 -2.33 11.85 1.45
C GLY A 137 -1.95 12.91 2.50
N VAL A 138 -2.92 13.70 2.99
CA VAL A 138 -2.69 14.66 4.08
C VAL A 138 -2.28 13.94 5.36
N ALA A 139 -2.93 12.82 5.69
CA ALA A 139 -2.57 12.00 6.84
C ALA A 139 -1.14 11.45 6.71
N ALA A 140 -0.79 10.88 5.55
CA ALA A 140 0.54 10.33 5.28
C ALA A 140 1.65 11.40 5.37
N GLN A 141 1.43 12.58 4.83
CA GLN A 141 2.39 13.70 4.91
C GLN A 141 2.66 14.16 6.35
N ARG A 142 1.62 14.18 7.20
CA ARG A 142 1.76 14.60 8.60
C ARG A 142 2.53 13.60 9.46
N VAL A 143 2.50 12.33 9.10
CA VAL A 143 3.21 11.25 9.83
C VAL A 143 4.66 11.12 9.40
N ARG A 144 5.05 11.69 8.26
CA ARG A 144 6.40 11.59 7.68
C ARG A 144 7.49 11.95 8.71
N GLY A 145 8.28 10.96 9.12
CA GLY A 145 9.42 11.14 10.02
C GLY A 145 9.13 11.20 11.53
N LYS A 146 7.87 11.07 12.00
CA LYS A 146 7.50 11.22 13.42
C LYS A 146 6.81 10.01 14.05
N SER A 147 6.94 8.83 13.49
CA SER A 147 6.20 7.64 13.93
C SER A 147 6.75 7.02 15.23
N ARG A 148 6.72 7.76 16.35
CA ARG A 148 6.95 7.17 17.69
C ARG A 148 5.78 6.28 18.15
N PHE A 149 4.57 6.51 17.60
CA PHE A 149 3.33 5.83 18.00
C PHE A 149 2.77 4.87 16.94
N GLY A 150 3.57 4.53 15.91
CA GLY A 150 3.16 3.56 14.89
C GLY A 150 1.83 3.92 14.22
N PRO A 151 0.93 2.93 14.05
CA PRO A 151 -0.36 3.15 13.39
C PRO A 151 -1.25 4.23 14.01
N LEU A 152 -1.17 4.44 15.32
CA LEU A 152 -1.96 5.45 16.02
C LEU A 152 -1.63 6.88 15.55
N SER A 153 -0.38 7.13 15.15
CA SER A 153 0.02 8.43 14.60
C SER A 153 -0.74 8.78 13.33
N TYR A 154 -1.01 7.77 12.48
CA TYR A 154 -1.76 7.95 11.24
C TYR A 154 -3.22 8.34 11.53
N TYR A 155 -3.86 7.69 12.49
CA TYR A 155 -5.22 8.05 12.91
C TYR A 155 -5.31 9.45 13.47
N LEU A 156 -4.41 9.81 14.38
CA LEU A 156 -4.40 11.15 14.99
C LEU A 156 -4.14 12.23 13.93
N ALA A 157 -3.21 11.98 13.00
CA ALA A 157 -2.94 12.89 11.90
C ALA A 157 -4.14 13.03 10.96
N GLY A 158 -4.80 11.92 10.67
CA GLY A 158 -6.01 11.87 9.85
C GLY A 158 -7.19 12.57 10.53
N LEU A 159 -7.41 12.32 11.82
CA LEU A 159 -8.44 13.00 12.59
C LEU A 159 -8.22 14.52 12.61
N ALA A 160 -6.99 14.96 12.85
CA ALA A 160 -6.63 16.38 12.76
C ALA A 160 -6.84 16.96 11.34
N ALA A 161 -6.64 16.15 10.29
CA ALA A 161 -6.94 16.56 8.91
C ALA A 161 -8.45 16.73 8.70
N THR A 162 -9.27 15.83 9.22
CA THR A 162 -10.74 15.88 9.14
C THR A 162 -11.28 17.21 9.65
N PHE A 163 -10.79 17.66 10.80
CA PHE A 163 -11.27 18.90 11.45
C PHE A 163 -10.56 20.18 10.99
N SER A 164 -9.53 20.07 10.16
CA SER A 164 -8.76 21.25 9.71
C SER A 164 -9.49 22.13 8.70
N GLY A 165 -10.59 21.64 8.12
CA GLY A 165 -11.31 22.33 7.04
C GLY A 165 -10.52 22.52 5.74
N LYS A 166 -9.30 21.97 5.66
CA LYS A 166 -8.32 22.17 4.56
C LYS A 166 -8.14 20.90 3.71
N LEU A 167 -9.19 20.11 3.50
CA LEU A 167 -9.10 18.96 2.61
C LEU A 167 -9.26 19.41 1.16
N PRO A 168 -8.46 18.86 0.25
CA PRO A 168 -8.59 19.16 -1.18
C PRO A 168 -9.93 18.63 -1.69
N ARG A 169 -10.48 19.30 -2.69
CA ARG A 169 -11.61 18.79 -3.47
C ARG A 169 -11.08 18.24 -4.78
N ILE A 170 -11.37 16.98 -5.05
CA ILE A 170 -10.83 16.20 -6.15
C ILE A 170 -11.95 15.88 -7.11
N SER A 171 -11.68 16.04 -8.39
CA SER A 171 -12.49 15.50 -9.48
C SER A 171 -11.75 14.34 -10.12
N LEU A 172 -12.44 13.25 -10.40
CA LEU A 172 -11.83 12.05 -10.95
C LEU A 172 -12.74 11.33 -11.92
N LYS A 173 -12.11 10.54 -12.78
CA LYS A 173 -12.74 9.68 -13.77
C LYS A 173 -12.39 8.23 -13.45
N ILE A 174 -13.39 7.39 -13.38
CA ILE A 174 -13.26 5.97 -13.02
C ILE A 174 -13.66 5.15 -14.23
N HIS A 175 -12.76 4.32 -14.71
CA HIS A 175 -13.00 3.39 -15.80
C HIS A 175 -13.34 2.02 -15.23
N GLY A 176 -14.59 1.59 -15.43
CA GLY A 176 -15.12 0.30 -14.97
C GLY A 176 -14.75 -0.86 -15.89
N LYS A 177 -15.31 -2.06 -15.60
CA LYS A 177 -15.01 -3.29 -16.33
C LYS A 177 -15.43 -3.29 -17.80
N GLU A 178 -16.58 -2.79 -18.13
CA GLU A 178 -17.24 -2.92 -19.46
C GLU A 178 -17.13 -1.63 -20.28
N GLY A 179 -16.07 -0.84 -20.07
CA GLY A 179 -15.93 0.45 -20.73
C GLY A 179 -16.80 1.55 -20.11
N GLN A 180 -17.48 1.25 -19.00
CA GLN A 180 -18.23 2.23 -18.23
C GLN A 180 -17.27 3.30 -17.70
N VAL A 181 -17.68 4.55 -17.84
CA VAL A 181 -16.91 5.69 -17.34
C VAL A 181 -17.80 6.49 -16.39
N VAL A 182 -17.31 6.69 -15.18
CA VAL A 182 -17.99 7.44 -14.14
C VAL A 182 -17.13 8.63 -13.75
N VAL A 183 -17.71 9.83 -13.75
CA VAL A 183 -17.05 11.05 -13.26
C VAL A 183 -17.61 11.39 -11.88
N ARG A 184 -16.73 11.77 -10.96
CA ARG A 184 -17.09 12.27 -9.63
C ARG A 184 -16.30 13.53 -9.31
N GLU A 185 -16.97 14.46 -8.66
CA GLU A 185 -16.44 15.76 -8.28
C GLU A 185 -16.67 16.04 -6.79
N GLY A 186 -15.91 16.97 -6.22
CA GLY A 186 -16.07 17.37 -4.82
C GLY A 186 -15.58 16.32 -3.82
N ILE A 187 -14.81 15.32 -4.26
CA ILE A 187 -14.33 14.23 -3.42
C ILE A 187 -13.20 14.72 -2.51
N VAL A 188 -13.30 14.47 -1.21
CA VAL A 188 -12.27 14.85 -0.22
C VAL A 188 -11.32 13.71 0.11
N TRP A 189 -11.72 12.47 -0.15
CA TRP A 189 -10.89 11.27 0.02
C TRP A 189 -11.18 10.25 -1.07
N VAL A 190 -10.14 9.89 -1.79
CA VAL A 190 -10.12 8.80 -2.77
C VAL A 190 -9.19 7.73 -2.24
N LEU A 191 -9.69 6.49 -2.11
CA LEU A 191 -8.89 5.32 -1.76
C LEU A 191 -9.07 4.27 -2.86
N ILE A 192 -7.97 3.92 -3.52
CA ILE A 192 -7.91 2.96 -4.63
C ILE A 192 -7.23 1.70 -4.11
N SER A 193 -8.03 0.72 -3.71
CA SER A 193 -7.56 -0.49 -3.04
C SER A 193 -7.35 -1.63 -4.04
N ARG A 194 -6.15 -2.23 -3.99
CA ARG A 194 -5.79 -3.44 -4.73
C ARG A 194 -6.14 -4.70 -3.94
N LEU A 195 -6.04 -4.64 -2.61
CA LEU A 195 -6.34 -5.73 -1.69
C LEU A 195 -7.30 -5.26 -0.58
N PRO A 196 -8.06 -6.19 0.06
CA PRO A 196 -9.04 -5.83 1.09
C PRO A 196 -8.44 -5.15 2.33
N PRO A 197 -7.26 -5.56 2.86
CA PRO A 197 -6.74 -4.93 4.06
C PRO A 197 -6.36 -3.48 3.80
N TYR A 198 -6.92 -2.57 4.61
CA TYR A 198 -6.48 -1.18 4.62
C TYR A 198 -5.45 -0.99 5.73
N PHE A 199 -5.89 -1.10 6.99
CA PHE A 199 -5.03 -0.84 8.13
C PHE A 199 -5.72 -1.34 9.42
N GLY A 200 -4.98 -2.04 10.31
CA GLY A 200 -5.56 -2.62 11.52
C GLY A 200 -6.75 -3.54 11.22
N PRO A 201 -7.94 -3.27 11.80
CA PRO A 201 -9.15 -4.06 11.55
C PRO A 201 -9.90 -3.63 10.28
N PHE A 202 -9.54 -2.48 9.67
CA PHE A 202 -10.28 -1.90 8.55
C PHE A 202 -10.02 -2.66 7.25
N ARG A 203 -11.11 -2.91 6.51
CA ARG A 203 -11.09 -3.62 5.24
C ARG A 203 -11.97 -2.92 4.21
N VAL A 204 -11.50 -2.85 3.00
CA VAL A 204 -12.29 -2.37 1.87
C VAL A 204 -13.07 -3.56 1.31
N ALA A 205 -14.37 -3.60 1.55
CA ALA A 205 -15.23 -4.64 1.00
C ALA A 205 -15.24 -4.61 -0.52
N GLY A 206 -15.20 -5.79 -1.15
CA GLY A 206 -15.15 -5.92 -2.61
C GLY A 206 -13.76 -5.76 -3.23
N ALA A 207 -12.76 -5.23 -2.50
CA ALA A 207 -11.38 -5.29 -2.95
C ALA A 207 -10.85 -6.72 -2.82
N GLY A 208 -10.06 -7.18 -3.77
CA GLY A 208 -9.22 -8.35 -3.58
C GLY A 208 -9.67 -9.67 -4.13
N ALA A 209 -10.52 -9.70 -5.10
CA ALA A 209 -10.40 -10.79 -6.04
C ALA A 209 -9.17 -10.49 -6.93
N ILE A 210 -8.16 -11.31 -6.81
CA ILE A 210 -6.92 -11.20 -7.60
C ILE A 210 -7.20 -11.31 -9.12
N SER A 211 -8.41 -11.69 -9.50
CA SER A 211 -8.71 -12.13 -10.87
C SER A 211 -9.52 -11.17 -11.74
N GLU A 212 -10.51 -10.45 -11.25
CA GLU A 212 -11.45 -9.83 -12.20
C GLU A 212 -11.58 -8.30 -12.12
N THR A 213 -11.47 -7.73 -10.93
CA THR A 213 -11.53 -6.28 -10.74
C THR A 213 -10.24 -5.83 -10.10
N PRO A 214 -9.36 -5.14 -10.85
CA PRO A 214 -8.04 -4.80 -10.33
C PRO A 214 -8.12 -3.89 -9.11
N PHE A 215 -9.11 -3.00 -9.04
CA PHE A 215 -9.24 -2.04 -7.95
C PHE A 215 -10.67 -1.94 -7.42
N MET A 216 -10.78 -1.65 -6.13
CA MET A 216 -11.97 -1.08 -5.52
C MET A 216 -11.68 0.37 -5.13
N VAL A 217 -12.45 1.28 -5.70
CA VAL A 217 -12.34 2.72 -5.42
C VAL A 217 -13.37 3.08 -4.37
N THR A 218 -12.91 3.60 -3.24
CA THR A 218 -13.76 4.17 -2.19
C THR A 218 -13.68 5.69 -2.24
N LEU A 219 -14.81 6.34 -2.33
CA LEU A 219 -14.95 7.78 -2.45
C LEU A 219 -15.70 8.35 -1.25
N VAL A 220 -15.16 9.39 -0.65
CA VAL A 220 -15.84 10.18 0.36
C VAL A 220 -15.96 11.61 -0.17
N GLY A 221 -17.21 12.03 -0.40
CA GLY A 221 -17.54 13.34 -0.98
C GLY A 221 -17.87 14.39 0.06
N ASP A 222 -18.00 15.62 -0.41
CA ASP A 222 -18.57 16.82 0.19
C ASP A 222 -17.90 17.34 1.47
N SER A 223 -17.67 16.51 2.46
CA SER A 223 -17.17 16.95 3.76
C SER A 223 -16.23 15.93 4.39
N GLY A 224 -15.14 16.43 4.97
CA GLY A 224 -14.25 15.64 5.81
C GLY A 224 -14.95 14.99 7.00
N LEU A 225 -16.10 15.53 7.46
CA LEU A 225 -16.88 14.96 8.56
C LEU A 225 -17.48 13.58 8.23
N ARG A 226 -17.58 13.21 6.96
CA ARG A 226 -18.00 11.86 6.53
C ARG A 226 -16.89 10.81 6.66
N VAL A 227 -15.63 11.22 6.76
CA VAL A 227 -14.47 10.32 6.83
C VAL A 227 -14.54 9.35 8.03
N PRO A 228 -14.87 9.77 9.27
CA PRO A 228 -15.03 8.84 10.39
C PRO A 228 -16.10 7.77 10.12
N GLY A 229 -17.22 8.14 9.50
CA GLY A 229 -18.27 7.21 9.11
C GLY A 229 -17.80 6.22 8.04
N ALA A 230 -17.03 6.67 7.06
CA ALA A 230 -16.43 5.80 6.05
C ALA A 230 -15.46 4.77 6.66
N PHE A 231 -14.74 5.11 7.75
CA PHE A 231 -13.96 4.14 8.51
C PHE A 231 -14.83 3.10 9.20
N LEU A 232 -15.96 3.49 9.79
CA LEU A 232 -16.90 2.53 10.39
C LEU A 232 -17.39 1.51 9.35
N GLU A 233 -17.66 1.95 8.12
CA GLU A 233 -18.05 1.06 7.02
C GLU A 233 -16.95 0.06 6.60
N MET A 234 -15.69 0.30 6.98
CA MET A 234 -14.58 -0.63 6.74
C MET A 234 -14.44 -1.69 7.84
N LEU A 235 -15.21 -1.61 8.92
CA LEU A 235 -15.24 -2.64 9.96
C LEU A 235 -16.05 -3.84 9.49
N PRO A 236 -15.65 -5.07 9.84
CA PRO A 236 -16.42 -6.27 9.54
C PRO A 236 -17.85 -6.19 10.09
N GLY A 237 -18.85 -6.49 9.25
CA GLY A 237 -20.26 -6.50 9.64
C GLY A 237 -20.95 -5.12 9.67
N TRP A 238 -20.23 -4.04 9.38
CA TRP A 238 -20.84 -2.71 9.32
C TRP A 238 -21.52 -2.46 7.97
N PRO A 239 -22.71 -1.82 7.93
CA PRO A 239 -23.36 -1.46 6.66
C PRO A 239 -22.48 -0.54 5.82
N SER A 240 -22.45 -0.76 4.51
CA SER A 240 -21.68 0.07 3.56
C SER A 240 -22.60 1.00 2.77
N GLY A 241 -22.05 2.12 2.26
CA GLY A 241 -22.75 3.02 1.35
C GLY A 241 -23.46 4.21 2.01
N LEU A 242 -23.33 4.38 3.33
CA LEU A 242 -23.91 5.53 4.05
C LEU A 242 -23.00 6.77 3.98
N PHE A 243 -21.71 6.56 4.08
CA PHE A 243 -20.67 7.60 4.17
C PHE A 243 -19.72 7.60 2.99
N SER A 244 -19.59 6.46 2.30
CA SER A 244 -18.71 6.30 1.15
C SER A 244 -19.40 5.61 -0.01
N GLU A 245 -19.02 5.97 -1.24
CA GLU A 245 -19.36 5.24 -2.45
C GLU A 245 -18.22 4.29 -2.80
N ARG A 246 -18.54 3.07 -3.27
CA ARG A 246 -17.54 2.09 -3.68
C ARG A 246 -17.82 1.61 -5.09
N LEU A 247 -16.82 1.73 -5.95
CA LEU A 247 -16.91 1.40 -7.38
C LEU A 247 -15.74 0.49 -7.78
N PRO A 248 -16.03 -0.63 -8.47
CA PRO A 248 -14.96 -1.42 -9.09
C PRO A 248 -14.36 -0.66 -10.28
N ALA A 249 -13.03 -0.69 -10.41
CA ALA A 249 -12.34 0.05 -11.45
C ALA A 249 -11.18 -0.76 -12.07
N ARG A 250 -10.91 -0.50 -13.34
CA ARG A 250 -9.69 -0.91 -14.05
C ARG A 250 -8.63 0.17 -14.01
N GLU A 251 -9.07 1.41 -14.05
CA GLU A 251 -8.22 2.59 -14.08
C GLU A 251 -8.93 3.75 -13.42
N VAL A 252 -8.17 4.64 -12.79
CA VAL A 252 -8.66 5.89 -12.19
C VAL A 252 -7.77 7.03 -12.67
N GLU A 253 -8.40 8.11 -13.16
CA GLU A 253 -7.72 9.36 -13.54
C GLU A 253 -8.16 10.48 -12.61
N LEU A 254 -7.19 11.20 -12.04
CA LEU A 254 -7.46 12.45 -11.34
C LEU A 254 -7.48 13.59 -12.37
N LEU A 255 -8.61 14.26 -12.46
CA LEU A 255 -8.81 15.34 -13.45
C LEU A 255 -8.39 16.70 -12.89
N SER A 256 -8.69 16.94 -11.61
CA SER A 256 -8.34 18.19 -10.92
C SER A 256 -8.35 17.98 -9.41
N GLY A 257 -7.63 18.86 -8.70
CA GLY A 257 -7.69 18.94 -7.24
C GLY A 257 -7.30 20.34 -6.79
N SER A 258 -8.14 20.96 -5.97
CA SER A 258 -7.88 22.26 -5.39
C SER A 258 -7.83 22.17 -3.87
N LEU A 259 -6.80 22.79 -3.25
CA LEU A 259 -6.83 23.08 -1.82
C LEU A 259 -7.79 24.25 -1.58
N PRO A 260 -8.58 24.25 -0.50
CA PRO A 260 -9.33 25.43 -0.10
C PRO A 260 -8.34 26.58 0.11
N GLN A 261 -8.51 27.65 -0.64
CA GLN A 261 -7.75 28.88 -0.38
C GLN A 261 -8.22 29.49 0.95
N PRO A 262 -7.32 30.12 1.75
CA PRO A 262 -7.74 30.94 2.86
C PRO A 262 -8.71 32.02 2.32
N CYS A 263 -9.82 32.20 2.98
CA CYS A 263 -10.84 33.17 2.61
C CYS A 263 -10.32 34.60 2.92
N ASP A 264 -9.45 35.12 2.07
CA ASP A 264 -9.05 36.54 2.09
C ASP A 264 -9.31 37.10 0.70
N SER A 265 -10.52 37.55 0.49
CA SER A 265 -11.02 38.58 -0.41
C SER A 265 -12.32 38.20 -1.11
N PRO A 266 -13.41 39.00 -0.96
CA PRO A 266 -14.60 38.83 -1.77
C PRO A 266 -14.34 39.39 -3.19
N GLY A 267 -14.44 38.54 -4.20
CA GLY A 267 -14.55 38.99 -5.58
C GLY A 267 -13.34 38.70 -6.46
N ARG A 268 -13.21 37.46 -6.86
CA ARG A 268 -12.74 37.05 -8.19
C ARG A 268 -13.10 35.60 -8.45
N PHE A 269 -14.23 35.38 -9.09
CA PHE A 269 -14.45 34.18 -9.88
C PHE A 269 -13.41 34.20 -11.02
N ILE A 270 -12.35 33.40 -10.91
CA ILE A 270 -11.49 33.10 -12.03
C ILE A 270 -11.68 31.63 -12.33
N ASP A 271 -12.55 31.43 -13.27
CA ASP A 271 -12.69 30.22 -14.08
C ASP A 271 -11.38 30.05 -14.86
N ARG A 272 -10.49 29.20 -14.41
CA ARG A 272 -9.36 28.69 -15.17
C ARG A 272 -9.06 27.29 -14.70
N PHE A 273 -9.69 26.33 -15.36
CA PHE A 273 -9.19 24.97 -15.47
C PHE A 273 -7.85 25.01 -16.21
N THR A 274 -6.76 25.16 -15.49
CA THR A 274 -5.42 25.02 -16.06
C THR A 274 -4.81 23.74 -15.54
N ASP A 275 -4.15 23.00 -16.43
CA ASP A 275 -3.47 21.70 -16.29
C ASP A 275 -2.52 21.54 -15.07
N ARG A 276 -2.37 22.56 -14.24
CA ARG A 276 -1.46 22.57 -13.07
C ARG A 276 -2.14 22.25 -11.72
N ALA A 277 -3.43 21.98 -11.69
CA ALA A 277 -4.15 21.81 -10.42
C ALA A 277 -3.95 20.42 -9.77
N VAL A 278 -3.58 19.41 -10.56
CA VAL A 278 -3.32 18.04 -10.04
C VAL A 278 -2.03 17.97 -9.21
N ASP A 279 -1.05 18.79 -9.52
CA ASP A 279 0.29 18.77 -8.86
C ASP A 279 0.29 19.08 -7.35
N ARG A 280 -0.86 19.44 -6.79
CA ARG A 280 -0.99 19.86 -5.38
C ARG A 280 -1.84 18.94 -4.51
N VAL A 281 -2.42 17.88 -5.07
CA VAL A 281 -3.21 16.94 -4.28
C VAL A 281 -2.27 16.07 -3.44
N PRO A 282 -2.39 16.08 -2.11
CA PRO A 282 -1.64 15.15 -1.26
C PRO A 282 -2.02 13.72 -1.57
N CYS A 283 -1.01 12.86 -1.82
CA CYS A 283 -1.18 11.48 -2.20
C CYS A 283 -0.33 10.53 -1.35
N GLN A 284 -0.75 9.27 -1.31
CA GLN A 284 0.00 8.20 -0.65
C GLN A 284 -0.06 6.90 -1.49
N ALA A 285 0.92 6.02 -1.29
CA ALA A 285 0.91 4.63 -1.75
C ALA A 285 1.41 3.72 -0.62
N ASP A 286 0.67 2.68 -0.29
CA ASP A 286 0.95 1.72 0.79
C ASP A 286 1.29 2.38 2.15
N GLY A 287 0.67 3.56 2.42
CA GLY A 287 0.87 4.34 3.64
C GLY A 287 2.04 5.33 3.61
N GLU A 288 2.82 5.37 2.54
CA GLU A 288 3.91 6.32 2.35
C GLU A 288 3.46 7.50 1.49
N ALA A 289 3.83 8.73 1.90
CA ALA A 289 3.51 9.93 1.12
C ALA A 289 4.29 9.91 -0.20
N ILE A 290 3.58 10.11 -1.31
CA ILE A 290 4.14 10.16 -2.66
C ILE A 290 3.81 11.50 -3.33
N PRO A 291 4.47 11.86 -4.44
CA PRO A 291 4.02 12.95 -5.31
C PRO A 291 2.58 12.76 -5.75
N SER A 292 1.92 13.84 -6.12
CA SER A 292 0.60 13.76 -6.76
C SER A 292 0.69 12.87 -7.99
N PHE A 293 -0.36 12.10 -8.24
CA PHE A 293 -0.47 11.27 -9.43
C PHE A 293 -1.68 11.69 -10.25
N SER A 294 -1.61 11.46 -11.56
CA SER A 294 -2.69 11.72 -12.50
C SER A 294 -3.49 10.45 -12.81
N ARG A 295 -2.85 9.28 -12.75
CA ARG A 295 -3.45 8.02 -13.18
C ARG A 295 -3.04 6.85 -12.29
N VAL A 296 -4.01 5.96 -12.02
CA VAL A 296 -3.77 4.67 -11.36
C VAL A 296 -4.25 3.55 -12.27
N ARG A 297 -3.38 2.58 -12.53
CA ARG A 297 -3.64 1.36 -13.32
C ARG A 297 -2.84 0.19 -12.77
N LEU A 298 -3.02 -1.01 -13.30
CA LEU A 298 -2.11 -2.11 -13.00
C LEU A 298 -0.74 -1.87 -13.61
N ALA A 299 0.30 -2.27 -12.89
CA ALA A 299 1.64 -2.39 -13.45
C ALA A 299 1.64 -3.49 -14.54
N PRO A 300 2.42 -3.32 -15.62
CA PRO A 300 2.52 -4.33 -16.67
C PRO A 300 3.21 -5.60 -16.21
N GLU A 301 4.09 -5.51 -15.22
CA GLU A 301 4.81 -6.64 -14.66
C GLU A 301 4.05 -7.28 -13.51
N THR A 302 4.21 -8.60 -13.39
CA THR A 302 3.68 -9.41 -12.30
C THR A 302 4.80 -9.80 -11.35
N LEU A 303 4.51 -9.85 -10.05
CA LEU A 303 5.38 -10.39 -9.02
C LEU A 303 4.83 -11.73 -8.54
N THR A 304 5.70 -12.62 -8.09
CA THR A 304 5.29 -13.89 -7.49
C THR A 304 5.54 -13.85 -5.99
N PHE A 305 4.47 -13.82 -5.19
CA PHE A 305 4.56 -13.95 -3.74
C PHE A 305 4.36 -15.41 -3.30
N LEU A 306 5.05 -15.83 -2.27
CA LEU A 306 4.72 -17.07 -1.56
C LEU A 306 3.60 -16.80 -0.57
N SER A 307 2.52 -17.58 -0.66
CA SER A 307 1.33 -17.46 0.18
C SER A 307 1.05 -18.76 0.91
N PHE A 308 0.60 -18.69 2.15
CA PHE A 308 0.13 -19.81 2.97
C PHE A 308 -1.38 -19.78 3.16
N ARG A 309 -2.08 -18.94 2.41
CA ARG A 309 -3.54 -18.97 2.37
C ARG A 309 -4.03 -20.25 1.72
N ALA A 310 -5.10 -20.80 2.29
CA ALA A 310 -5.84 -21.91 1.72
C ALA A 310 -6.56 -21.50 0.43
#